data_8b1a3db9dd978dd1c1ee86b77d30e7cd
#
_entry.id   8b1a3db9dd978dd1c1ee86b77d30e7cd
#
_cell.length_a   1.000
_cell.length_b   1.000
_cell.length_c   1.000
_cell.angle_alpha   90.00
_cell.angle_beta   90.00
_cell.angle_gamma   90.00
#
_symmetry.space_group_name_H-M   'P 1'
#
loop_
_entity.id
_entity.type
_entity.pdbx_description
1 polymer ?
#
loop_
_entity_poly.entity_id
_entity_poly.type
_entity_poly.pdbx_seq_one_letter_code
_entity_poly.pdbx_strand_id
1 'polypeptide(L)'
;MNKMKRNGIFQRIAACSVSLTMLVSATACGKPKDVGGKIAVICKNEKVSFWEEVKKGADDCCEEMGYEMLYYCASSDNDYASQIEYINEAIKKGAKAIVIAPNDTNELNEVFDRATSKGIKIVNINSRANYDKIVSYVGSTDFDGGAVAARNAARLYLDELSDEEEIGKVAMIGHTASTAELRITGFRATYSPLLGQLIGKRAEAKAKAAAEQAAAQAQSPQGQAPASAQADDKDKPTEAMLNAAKSAVAQASAAGAPEAAVKAAAEGAVRSVAAGASDKAVEAAVQAALGGDASAAEETTKAEAAEETTHGGPPEGAGQGGASMDISSYFIEGQRCGTQEAAYEEAKKLLTENSDISILYTTNTNTTLGACQAIEELDLADSITVVGFNSDEQELKYIKSGVLDGTIIQNPYNIGYIGTRYAIQASQGNGVTGSLDTGVTWISAKNINDDIIQLLLYPERV
;
A
#
# COMPACT_ATOMS: atom_id res chain seq x y z
N MET A 1 -38.25 -42.97 0.28
CA MET A 1 -37.90 -42.97 1.71
C MET A 1 -36.42 -42.54 1.74
N ASN A 2 -36.02 -41.37 2.05
CA ASN A 2 -36.03 -40.54 3.20
C ASN A 2 -35.77 -39.07 2.82
N LYS A 3 -36.71 -38.20 3.17
CA LYS A 3 -36.48 -36.75 3.30
C LYS A 3 -35.71 -36.51 4.60
N MET A 4 -34.57 -35.88 4.55
CA MET A 4 -33.96 -35.30 5.75
C MET A 4 -33.41 -33.89 5.48
N LYS A 5 -34.22 -32.94 5.91
CA LYS A 5 -33.91 -31.72 6.69
C LYS A 5 -32.76 -30.79 6.18
N ARG A 6 -33.15 -29.87 5.33
CA ARG A 6 -32.50 -28.54 5.20
C ARG A 6 -33.27 -27.55 6.10
N ASN A 7 -32.94 -27.51 7.38
CA ASN A 7 -33.35 -26.44 8.29
C ASN A 7 -32.27 -26.30 9.36
N GLY A 8 -31.46 -25.25 9.32
CA GLY A 8 -30.50 -25.01 10.39
C GLY A 8 -29.48 -23.88 10.24
N ILE A 9 -29.52 -23.09 9.18
CA ILE A 9 -28.53 -21.97 9.02
C ILE A 9 -29.17 -20.57 9.08
N PHE A 10 -30.50 -20.46 9.01
CA PHE A 10 -31.18 -19.14 9.01
C PHE A 10 -31.55 -18.59 10.40
N GLN A 11 -31.06 -19.12 11.51
CA GLN A 11 -31.49 -18.71 12.85
C GLN A 11 -30.42 -18.01 13.73
N ARG A 12 -29.32 -17.49 13.18
CA ARG A 12 -28.30 -16.77 13.99
C ARG A 12 -27.97 -15.35 13.54
N ILE A 13 -28.77 -14.72 12.68
CA ILE A 13 -28.66 -13.28 12.37
C ILE A 13 -30.03 -12.63 12.63
N ALA A 14 -30.47 -12.67 13.87
CA ALA A 14 -31.67 -11.95 14.32
C ALA A 14 -31.51 -11.56 15.78
N ALA A 15 -30.71 -10.53 16.02
CA ALA A 15 -30.74 -9.79 17.29
C ALA A 15 -30.09 -8.41 17.13
N CYS A 16 -30.78 -7.51 16.40
CA CYS A 16 -30.77 -6.05 16.60
C CYS A 16 -31.86 -5.45 15.71
N SER A 17 -33.11 -5.84 15.99
CA SER A 17 -34.27 -5.18 15.39
C SER A 17 -34.71 -4.07 16.32
N VAL A 18 -34.36 -2.83 15.98
CA VAL A 18 -35.10 -1.65 16.43
C VAL A 18 -36.38 -1.60 15.63
N SER A 19 -37.49 -1.86 16.31
CA SER A 19 -38.85 -1.80 15.78
C SER A 19 -39.19 -0.38 15.35
N LEU A 20 -39.17 -0.10 14.06
CA LEU A 20 -39.83 1.07 13.48
C LEU A 20 -41.07 0.59 12.76
N THR A 21 -42.21 0.74 13.42
CA THR A 21 -43.56 0.48 12.87
C THR A 21 -43.80 1.51 11.74
N MET A 22 -43.59 1.12 10.48
CA MET A 22 -44.09 1.90 9.34
C MET A 22 -45.49 1.41 8.95
N LEU A 23 -46.46 2.32 9.05
CA LEU A 23 -47.77 2.19 8.37
C LEU A 23 -47.50 2.08 6.85
N VAL A 24 -47.74 0.91 6.30
CA VAL A 24 -47.81 0.71 4.85
C VAL A 24 -49.14 1.22 4.37
N SER A 25 -49.17 2.42 3.85
CA SER A 25 -50.23 2.89 2.96
C SER A 25 -49.85 2.51 1.54
N ALA A 26 -50.43 1.43 1.02
CA ALA A 26 -50.33 1.08 -0.38
C ALA A 26 -51.09 2.11 -1.21
N THR A 27 -50.38 2.99 -1.92
CA THR A 27 -50.97 3.79 -3.00
C THR A 27 -49.98 3.94 -4.15
N ALA A 28 -50.38 3.37 -5.27
CA ALA A 28 -50.09 3.77 -6.65
C ALA A 28 -48.61 3.92 -7.10
N CYS A 29 -48.23 3.06 -8.05
CA CYS A 29 -47.16 3.30 -9.04
C CYS A 29 -47.36 4.62 -9.77
N GLY A 30 -46.76 5.67 -9.26
CA GLY A 30 -46.48 6.93 -9.94
C GLY A 30 -45.06 7.28 -9.63
N LYS A 31 -44.25 7.61 -10.65
CA LYS A 31 -42.90 8.17 -10.41
C LYS A 31 -43.01 9.27 -9.35
N PRO A 32 -42.12 9.30 -8.33
CA PRO A 32 -42.14 10.43 -7.40
C PRO A 32 -42.03 11.71 -8.19
N LYS A 33 -42.96 12.64 -7.97
CA LYS A 33 -42.86 14.00 -8.51
C LYS A 33 -41.58 14.61 -7.92
N ASP A 34 -40.83 15.29 -8.80
CA ASP A 34 -39.64 16.10 -8.49
C ASP A 34 -39.89 16.99 -7.25
N VAL A 35 -39.60 16.47 -6.07
CA VAL A 35 -39.91 17.11 -4.78
C VAL A 35 -38.68 17.74 -4.16
N GLY A 36 -37.48 17.29 -4.55
CA GLY A 36 -36.23 17.62 -3.84
C GLY A 36 -35.35 18.68 -4.51
N GLY A 37 -35.41 18.82 -5.84
CA GLY A 37 -34.48 19.67 -6.59
C GLY A 37 -33.44 18.89 -7.39
N LYS A 38 -32.31 19.55 -7.71
CA LYS A 38 -31.27 18.98 -8.58
C LYS A 38 -29.96 18.77 -7.83
N ILE A 39 -29.33 17.64 -8.08
CA ILE A 39 -28.00 17.33 -7.61
C ILE A 39 -27.07 17.18 -8.82
N ALA A 40 -25.95 17.92 -8.85
CA ALA A 40 -24.94 17.74 -9.88
C ALA A 40 -23.94 16.67 -9.44
N VAL A 41 -23.65 15.72 -10.32
CA VAL A 41 -22.63 14.68 -10.12
C VAL A 41 -21.58 14.84 -11.22
N ILE A 42 -20.33 15.12 -10.83
CA ILE A 42 -19.25 15.48 -11.74
C ILE A 42 -18.09 14.51 -11.54
N CYS A 43 -17.85 13.67 -12.56
CA CYS A 43 -16.84 12.61 -12.57
C CYS A 43 -15.56 13.02 -13.32
N LYS A 44 -14.52 12.19 -13.22
CA LYS A 44 -13.16 12.54 -13.70
C LYS A 44 -12.90 12.19 -15.16
N ASN A 45 -13.35 11.00 -15.62
CA ASN A 45 -12.89 10.43 -16.88
C ASN A 45 -13.94 9.48 -17.47
N GLU A 46 -14.58 9.91 -18.54
CA GLU A 46 -15.65 9.16 -19.23
C GLU A 46 -15.19 7.83 -19.87
N LYS A 47 -13.86 7.62 -19.99
CA LYS A 47 -13.29 6.43 -20.61
C LYS A 47 -13.03 5.30 -19.61
N VAL A 48 -13.29 5.52 -18.32
CA VAL A 48 -13.01 4.56 -17.25
C VAL A 48 -14.32 4.07 -16.64
N SER A 49 -14.58 2.77 -16.71
CA SER A 49 -15.81 2.11 -16.25
C SER A 49 -16.14 2.36 -14.76
N PHE A 50 -15.13 2.62 -13.93
CA PHE A 50 -15.33 3.06 -12.55
C PHE A 50 -16.34 4.20 -12.40
N TRP A 51 -16.35 5.16 -13.32
CA TRP A 51 -17.25 6.33 -13.25
C TRP A 51 -18.68 6.01 -13.70
N GLU A 52 -18.89 4.93 -14.47
CA GLU A 52 -20.22 4.42 -14.78
C GLU A 52 -20.89 3.84 -13.54
N GLU A 53 -20.14 3.10 -12.71
CA GLU A 53 -20.64 2.59 -11.44
C GLU A 53 -20.92 3.70 -10.42
N VAL A 54 -20.06 4.72 -10.34
CA VAL A 54 -20.30 5.92 -9.53
C VAL A 54 -21.59 6.61 -9.97
N LYS A 55 -21.80 6.78 -11.29
CA LYS A 55 -23.02 7.35 -11.87
C LYS A 55 -24.24 6.53 -11.47
N LYS A 56 -24.16 5.20 -11.61
CA LYS A 56 -25.27 4.29 -11.26
C LYS A 56 -25.69 4.46 -9.80
N GLY A 57 -24.74 4.41 -8.87
CA GLY A 57 -25.03 4.60 -7.45
C GLY A 57 -25.63 5.99 -7.15
N ALA A 58 -25.14 7.03 -7.81
CA ALA A 58 -25.66 8.38 -7.66
C ALA A 58 -27.09 8.52 -8.23
N ASP A 59 -27.38 7.88 -9.37
CA ASP A 59 -28.70 7.90 -10.02
C ASP A 59 -29.72 7.17 -9.16
N ASP A 60 -29.41 5.97 -8.67
CA ASP A 60 -30.27 5.19 -7.78
C ASP A 60 -30.59 5.97 -6.49
N CYS A 61 -29.61 6.66 -5.91
CA CYS A 61 -29.83 7.51 -4.75
C CYS A 61 -30.74 8.72 -5.07
N CYS A 62 -30.54 9.38 -6.21
CA CYS A 62 -31.41 10.47 -6.65
C CYS A 62 -32.85 9.99 -6.90
N GLU A 63 -33.01 8.84 -7.55
CA GLU A 63 -34.34 8.25 -7.79
C GLU A 63 -35.02 7.89 -6.47
N GLU A 64 -34.35 7.22 -5.54
CA GLU A 64 -34.89 6.86 -4.23
C GLU A 64 -35.31 8.09 -3.41
N MET A 65 -34.51 9.15 -3.44
CA MET A 65 -34.79 10.36 -2.65
C MET A 65 -35.60 11.42 -3.36
N GLY A 66 -36.01 11.19 -4.62
CA GLY A 66 -36.88 12.10 -5.40
C GLY A 66 -36.16 13.35 -5.89
N TYR A 67 -34.91 13.26 -6.29
CA TYR A 67 -34.08 14.33 -6.85
C TYR A 67 -33.79 14.09 -8.33
N GLU A 68 -33.57 15.15 -9.11
CA GLU A 68 -33.07 15.09 -10.48
C GLU A 68 -31.56 15.10 -10.47
N MET A 69 -30.89 14.11 -11.12
CA MET A 69 -29.46 14.11 -11.31
C MET A 69 -29.05 14.94 -12.54
N LEU A 70 -28.10 15.85 -12.38
CA LEU A 70 -27.35 16.49 -13.44
C LEU A 70 -25.98 15.82 -13.53
N TYR A 71 -25.82 14.91 -14.49
CA TYR A 71 -24.58 14.16 -14.64
C TYR A 71 -23.63 14.81 -15.64
N TYR A 72 -22.35 14.88 -15.26
CA TYR A 72 -21.25 15.35 -16.08
C TYR A 72 -20.01 14.47 -15.83
N CYS A 73 -19.24 14.24 -16.88
CA CYS A 73 -17.98 13.54 -16.77
C CYS A 73 -16.91 14.20 -17.65
N ALA A 74 -15.73 14.44 -17.11
CA ALA A 74 -14.64 15.03 -17.87
C ALA A 74 -14.04 14.01 -18.85
N SER A 75 -13.28 14.50 -19.84
CA SER A 75 -12.73 13.66 -20.90
C SER A 75 -11.48 12.88 -20.49
N SER A 76 -10.83 13.30 -19.40
CA SER A 76 -9.60 12.70 -18.85
C SER A 76 -9.35 13.16 -17.41
N ASP A 77 -8.45 12.46 -16.70
CA ASP A 77 -8.10 12.75 -15.31
C ASP A 77 -7.42 14.12 -15.10
N ASN A 78 -6.97 14.78 -16.16
CA ASN A 78 -6.35 16.12 -16.11
C ASN A 78 -7.28 17.24 -16.59
N ASP A 79 -8.51 16.93 -16.98
CA ASP A 79 -9.46 17.87 -17.56
C ASP A 79 -10.29 18.60 -16.48
N TYR A 80 -9.61 19.35 -15.60
CA TYR A 80 -10.27 20.21 -14.61
C TYR A 80 -10.98 21.41 -15.26
N ALA A 81 -10.56 21.82 -16.46
CA ALA A 81 -11.19 22.95 -17.17
C ALA A 81 -12.68 22.64 -17.50
N SER A 82 -12.96 21.45 -18.04
CA SER A 82 -14.35 21.00 -18.23
C SER A 82 -15.11 20.92 -16.91
N GLN A 83 -14.46 20.52 -15.80
CA GLN A 83 -15.13 20.49 -14.49
C GLN A 83 -15.53 21.90 -14.02
N ILE A 84 -14.73 22.93 -14.29
CA ILE A 84 -15.10 24.34 -14.01
C ILE A 84 -16.37 24.72 -14.79
N GLU A 85 -16.45 24.33 -16.06
CA GLU A 85 -17.64 24.60 -16.89
C GLU A 85 -18.88 23.86 -16.37
N TYR A 86 -18.74 22.58 -15.99
CA TYR A 86 -19.81 21.76 -15.44
C TYR A 86 -20.33 22.29 -14.10
N ILE A 87 -19.47 22.79 -13.22
CA ILE A 87 -19.87 23.45 -11.97
C ILE A 87 -20.68 24.74 -12.28
N ASN A 88 -20.21 25.57 -13.22
CA ASN A 88 -20.93 26.78 -13.63
C ASN A 88 -22.30 26.43 -14.23
N GLU A 89 -22.41 25.38 -15.02
CA GLU A 89 -23.66 24.88 -15.56
C GLU A 89 -24.59 24.36 -14.46
N ALA A 90 -24.07 23.60 -13.50
CA ALA A 90 -24.83 23.15 -12.34
C ALA A 90 -25.38 24.30 -11.52
N ILE A 91 -24.59 25.36 -11.30
CA ILE A 91 -25.02 26.60 -10.65
C ILE A 91 -26.16 27.24 -11.45
N LYS A 92 -26.03 27.36 -12.79
CA LYS A 92 -27.02 27.95 -13.67
C LYS A 92 -28.32 27.15 -13.69
N LYS A 93 -28.25 25.81 -13.64
CA LYS A 93 -29.43 24.92 -13.59
C LYS A 93 -30.07 24.83 -12.21
N GLY A 94 -29.51 25.50 -11.19
CA GLY A 94 -30.06 25.59 -9.84
C GLY A 94 -29.85 24.33 -9.00
N ALA A 95 -28.72 23.65 -9.16
CA ALA A 95 -28.34 22.53 -8.33
C ALA A 95 -28.34 22.94 -6.84
N LYS A 96 -28.85 22.07 -5.98
CA LYS A 96 -28.85 22.25 -4.52
C LYS A 96 -27.53 21.81 -3.88
N ALA A 97 -26.89 20.82 -4.48
CA ALA A 97 -25.56 20.38 -4.11
C ALA A 97 -24.79 19.83 -5.32
N ILE A 98 -23.49 19.73 -5.17
CA ILE A 98 -22.54 19.21 -6.15
C ILE A 98 -21.78 18.06 -5.48
N VAL A 99 -21.82 16.90 -6.10
CA VAL A 99 -20.97 15.73 -5.80
C VAL A 99 -19.88 15.71 -6.85
N ILE A 100 -18.62 15.79 -6.48
CA ILE A 100 -17.54 15.91 -7.43
C ILE A 100 -16.31 15.11 -7.04
N ALA A 101 -15.73 14.43 -8.02
CA ALA A 101 -14.36 13.91 -7.96
C ALA A 101 -13.42 14.94 -8.62
N PRO A 102 -12.69 15.77 -7.87
CA PRO A 102 -11.85 16.81 -8.46
C PRO A 102 -10.70 16.23 -9.28
N ASN A 103 -10.47 16.76 -10.48
CA ASN A 103 -9.31 16.44 -11.32
C ASN A 103 -8.07 17.23 -10.90
N ASP A 104 -8.24 18.30 -10.14
CA ASP A 104 -7.16 19.06 -9.54
C ASP A 104 -7.52 19.46 -8.09
N THR A 105 -6.50 19.58 -7.23
CA THR A 105 -6.70 19.88 -5.82
C THR A 105 -7.03 21.34 -5.52
N ASN A 106 -6.62 22.28 -6.37
CA ASN A 106 -6.69 23.72 -6.13
C ASN A 106 -7.43 24.50 -7.22
N GLU A 107 -7.34 24.09 -8.49
CA GLU A 107 -7.84 24.85 -9.65
C GLU A 107 -9.38 25.07 -9.64
N LEU A 108 -10.10 24.25 -8.85
CA LEU A 108 -11.56 24.38 -8.71
C LEU A 108 -12.00 25.36 -7.62
N ASN A 109 -11.10 25.91 -6.80
CA ASN A 109 -11.44 26.67 -5.60
C ASN A 109 -12.28 27.92 -5.93
N GLU A 110 -11.93 28.65 -7.00
CA GLU A 110 -12.67 29.86 -7.39
C GLU A 110 -14.11 29.54 -7.81
N VAL A 111 -14.33 28.45 -8.55
CA VAL A 111 -15.69 28.05 -8.95
C VAL A 111 -16.46 27.46 -7.77
N PHE A 112 -15.80 26.83 -6.82
CA PHE A 112 -16.41 26.40 -5.57
C PHE A 112 -16.88 27.58 -4.71
N ASP A 113 -16.11 28.67 -4.65
CA ASP A 113 -16.55 29.90 -3.99
C ASP A 113 -17.83 30.47 -4.61
N ARG A 114 -17.93 30.46 -5.95
CA ARG A 114 -19.16 30.87 -6.66
C ARG A 114 -20.36 29.97 -6.31
N ALA A 115 -20.15 28.67 -6.19
CA ALA A 115 -21.21 27.71 -5.83
C ALA A 115 -21.65 27.89 -4.36
N THR A 116 -20.69 27.91 -3.44
CA THR A 116 -20.97 28.01 -2.00
C THR A 116 -21.55 29.37 -1.60
N SER A 117 -21.19 30.47 -2.27
CA SER A 117 -21.83 31.79 -2.08
C SER A 117 -23.32 31.79 -2.39
N LYS A 118 -23.80 30.86 -3.22
CA LYS A 118 -25.22 30.63 -3.53
C LYS A 118 -25.90 29.60 -2.64
N GLY A 119 -25.18 29.11 -1.60
CA GLY A 119 -25.69 28.11 -0.67
C GLY A 119 -25.59 26.66 -1.17
N ILE A 120 -24.99 26.42 -2.33
CA ILE A 120 -24.79 25.07 -2.90
C ILE A 120 -23.77 24.32 -2.06
N LYS A 121 -24.11 23.11 -1.62
CA LYS A 121 -23.23 22.25 -0.83
C LYS A 121 -22.32 21.44 -1.76
N ILE A 122 -21.08 21.20 -1.32
CA ILE A 122 -20.09 20.45 -2.10
C ILE A 122 -19.65 19.22 -1.31
N VAL A 123 -19.78 18.05 -1.91
CA VAL A 123 -19.27 16.78 -1.41
C VAL A 123 -18.19 16.29 -2.38
N ASN A 124 -17.00 16.04 -1.87
CA ASN A 124 -15.98 15.37 -2.67
C ASN A 124 -16.17 13.86 -2.64
N ILE A 125 -15.96 13.21 -3.77
CA ILE A 125 -15.91 11.76 -3.89
C ILE A 125 -14.59 11.31 -4.52
N ASN A 126 -14.08 10.15 -4.14
CA ASN A 126 -12.85 9.50 -4.67
C ASN A 126 -11.56 10.34 -4.52
N SER A 127 -11.56 11.62 -4.81
CA SER A 127 -10.42 12.54 -4.62
C SER A 127 -10.84 13.79 -3.87
N ARG A 128 -9.87 14.49 -3.26
CA ARG A 128 -10.11 15.67 -2.43
C ARG A 128 -9.64 16.93 -3.13
N ALA A 129 -10.42 18.01 -3.03
CA ALA A 129 -9.95 19.35 -3.27
C ALA A 129 -9.43 19.97 -1.97
N ASN A 130 -8.44 20.84 -2.10
CA ASN A 130 -7.94 21.65 -1.00
C ASN A 130 -8.84 22.91 -0.84
N TYR A 131 -10.05 22.71 -0.26
CA TYR A 131 -11.08 23.73 -0.14
C TYR A 131 -11.85 23.56 1.19
N ASP A 132 -11.86 24.60 2.02
CA ASP A 132 -12.33 24.52 3.42
C ASP A 132 -13.84 24.29 3.58
N LYS A 133 -14.66 24.61 2.55
CA LYS A 133 -16.13 24.52 2.63
C LYS A 133 -16.69 23.21 2.04
N ILE A 134 -15.83 22.20 1.83
CA ILE A 134 -16.30 20.85 1.51
C ILE A 134 -17.04 20.29 2.72
N VAL A 135 -18.30 19.87 2.53
CA VAL A 135 -19.13 19.38 3.64
C VAL A 135 -18.84 17.93 4.01
N SER A 136 -18.37 17.13 3.05
CA SER A 136 -17.96 15.74 3.27
C SER A 136 -17.05 15.25 2.15
N TYR A 137 -16.30 14.22 2.47
CA TYR A 137 -15.59 13.37 1.52
C TYR A 137 -16.09 11.92 1.64
N VAL A 138 -16.39 11.29 0.50
CA VAL A 138 -16.76 9.87 0.44
C VAL A 138 -15.85 9.17 -0.56
N GLY A 139 -15.09 8.19 -0.10
CA GLY A 139 -14.15 7.45 -0.95
C GLY A 139 -13.34 6.48 -0.13
N SER A 140 -12.52 5.69 -0.80
CA SER A 140 -11.58 4.81 -0.13
C SER A 140 -10.34 5.60 0.34
N THR A 141 -9.75 5.16 1.44
CA THR A 141 -8.46 5.73 1.88
C THR A 141 -7.37 5.24 0.93
N ASP A 142 -6.82 6.15 0.13
CA ASP A 142 -5.81 5.83 -0.88
C ASP A 142 -4.54 5.21 -0.27
N PHE A 143 -4.14 5.70 0.91
CA PHE A 143 -3.04 5.12 1.68
C PHE A 143 -3.31 3.66 2.04
N ASP A 144 -4.51 3.33 2.55
CA ASP A 144 -4.88 1.96 2.90
C ASP A 144 -4.98 1.06 1.67
N GLY A 145 -5.41 1.61 0.53
CA GLY A 145 -5.38 0.90 -0.76
C GLY A 145 -3.96 0.45 -1.12
N GLY A 146 -2.99 1.36 -1.01
CA GLY A 146 -1.57 1.05 -1.19
C GLY A 146 -1.06 0.03 -0.15
N ALA A 147 -1.47 0.18 1.10
CA ALA A 147 -1.08 -0.75 2.16
C ALA A 147 -1.64 -2.17 1.96
N VAL A 148 -2.88 -2.31 1.47
CA VAL A 148 -3.47 -3.62 1.11
C VAL A 148 -2.73 -4.22 -0.08
N ALA A 149 -2.39 -3.43 -1.11
CA ALA A 149 -1.58 -3.86 -2.25
C ALA A 149 -0.23 -4.42 -1.80
N ALA A 150 0.48 -3.70 -0.93
CA ALA A 150 1.79 -4.09 -0.40
C ALA A 150 1.77 -5.41 0.38
N ARG A 151 0.77 -5.62 1.25
CA ARG A 151 0.61 -6.88 1.99
C ARG A 151 0.39 -8.07 1.07
N ASN A 152 -0.38 -7.89 0.00
CA ASN A 152 -0.63 -8.96 -0.95
C ASN A 152 0.56 -9.18 -1.89
N ALA A 153 1.25 -8.14 -2.35
CA ALA A 153 2.51 -8.24 -3.06
C ALA A 153 3.57 -9.01 -2.25
N ALA A 154 3.69 -8.70 -0.95
CA ALA A 154 4.60 -9.42 -0.06
C ALA A 154 4.25 -10.91 0.07
N ARG A 155 2.97 -11.26 0.18
CA ARG A 155 2.52 -12.66 0.23
C ARG A 155 2.76 -13.41 -1.08
N LEU A 156 2.63 -12.72 -2.21
CA LEU A 156 2.82 -13.34 -3.53
C LEU A 156 4.29 -13.51 -3.89
N TYR A 157 5.15 -12.65 -3.35
CA TYR A 157 6.57 -12.63 -3.70
C TYR A 157 7.49 -12.98 -2.53
N LEU A 158 7.46 -12.23 -1.41
CA LEU A 158 8.42 -12.43 -0.32
C LEU A 158 8.22 -13.76 0.43
N ASP A 159 6.94 -14.21 0.58
CA ASP A 159 6.62 -15.44 1.29
C ASP A 159 6.94 -16.70 0.45
N GLU A 160 6.99 -16.58 -0.89
CA GLU A 160 7.33 -17.67 -1.82
C GLU A 160 8.83 -17.73 -2.16
N LEU A 161 9.59 -16.68 -1.81
CA LEU A 161 11.00 -16.55 -2.16
C LEU A 161 11.89 -17.47 -1.31
N SER A 162 12.63 -18.37 -1.93
CA SER A 162 13.58 -19.24 -1.21
C SER A 162 14.74 -18.45 -0.61
N ASP A 163 15.43 -19.02 0.40
CA ASP A 163 16.55 -18.36 1.07
C ASP A 163 17.76 -18.09 0.15
N GLU A 164 17.87 -18.83 -0.95
CA GLU A 164 19.00 -18.74 -1.89
C GLU A 164 18.74 -17.75 -3.03
N GLU A 165 17.48 -17.39 -3.30
CA GLU A 165 17.12 -16.45 -4.36
C GLU A 165 17.44 -15.01 -3.97
N GLU A 166 17.89 -14.22 -4.93
CA GLU A 166 18.07 -12.78 -4.73
C GLU A 166 16.73 -12.06 -4.59
N ILE A 167 16.69 -11.07 -3.71
CA ILE A 167 15.49 -10.25 -3.54
C ILE A 167 15.49 -9.20 -4.64
N GLY A 168 14.50 -9.27 -5.51
CA GLY A 168 14.34 -8.31 -6.59
C GLY A 168 13.70 -7.00 -6.14
N LYS A 169 13.63 -6.05 -7.08
CA LYS A 169 13.12 -4.69 -6.87
C LYS A 169 11.62 -4.58 -7.11
N VAL A 170 11.04 -3.55 -6.52
CA VAL A 170 9.66 -3.11 -6.75
C VAL A 170 9.68 -1.89 -7.65
N ALA A 171 9.11 -2.00 -8.85
CA ALA A 171 8.82 -0.84 -9.69
C ALA A 171 7.39 -0.34 -9.43
N MET A 172 7.20 0.96 -9.43
CA MET A 172 5.90 1.59 -9.18
C MET A 172 5.57 2.62 -10.25
N ILE A 173 4.41 2.48 -10.89
CA ILE A 173 3.91 3.43 -11.89
C ILE A 173 2.66 4.11 -11.36
N GLY A 174 2.78 5.41 -11.07
CA GLY A 174 1.68 6.24 -10.60
C GLY A 174 0.94 6.93 -11.73
N HIS A 175 -0.37 7.15 -11.54
CA HIS A 175 -1.12 8.06 -12.40
C HIS A 175 -0.89 9.52 -12.00
N THR A 176 -1.38 10.46 -12.82
CA THR A 176 -1.08 11.91 -12.64
C THR A 176 -1.85 12.59 -11.52
N ALA A 177 -2.95 12.00 -11.02
CA ALA A 177 -3.71 12.60 -9.93
C ALA A 177 -3.03 12.42 -8.55
N SER A 178 -3.33 13.31 -7.60
CA SER A 178 -2.76 13.32 -6.24
C SER A 178 -2.98 12.03 -5.43
N THR A 179 -4.01 11.26 -5.74
CA THR A 179 -4.30 9.96 -5.11
C THR A 179 -3.19 8.94 -5.36
N ALA A 180 -2.44 9.06 -6.47
CA ALA A 180 -1.31 8.18 -6.76
C ALA A 180 -0.22 8.24 -5.69
N GLU A 181 0.09 9.44 -5.21
CA GLU A 181 1.11 9.65 -4.18
C GLU A 181 0.75 8.93 -2.87
N LEU A 182 -0.51 9.05 -2.44
CA LEU A 182 -0.99 8.38 -1.24
C LEU A 182 -0.96 6.84 -1.39
N ARG A 183 -1.32 6.31 -2.57
CA ARG A 183 -1.27 4.88 -2.87
C ARG A 183 0.16 4.35 -2.86
N ILE A 184 1.11 5.08 -3.46
CA ILE A 184 2.54 4.72 -3.46
C ILE A 184 3.13 4.81 -2.05
N THR A 185 2.80 5.88 -1.31
CA THR A 185 3.25 6.05 0.08
C THR A 185 2.74 4.93 0.97
N GLY A 186 1.45 4.57 0.86
CA GLY A 186 0.86 3.46 1.60
C GLY A 186 1.51 2.11 1.26
N PHE A 187 1.81 1.88 -0.02
CA PHE A 187 2.54 0.70 -0.46
C PHE A 187 3.93 0.65 0.16
N ARG A 188 4.74 1.70 0.01
CA ARG A 188 6.10 1.77 0.56
C ARG A 188 6.11 1.61 2.08
N ALA A 189 5.27 2.35 2.79
CA ALA A 189 5.21 2.31 4.25
C ALA A 189 4.88 0.92 4.79
N THR A 190 4.13 0.11 4.04
CA THR A 190 3.74 -1.24 4.43
C THR A 190 4.72 -2.31 3.94
N TYR A 191 5.23 -2.20 2.71
CA TYR A 191 6.14 -3.19 2.13
C TYR A 191 7.55 -3.11 2.75
N SER A 192 8.05 -1.91 3.02
CA SER A 192 9.40 -1.69 3.54
C SER A 192 9.71 -2.47 4.83
N PRO A 193 8.88 -2.45 5.87
CA PRO A 193 9.16 -3.25 7.06
C PRO A 193 9.10 -4.77 6.81
N LEU A 194 8.25 -5.24 5.90
CA LEU A 194 8.18 -6.67 5.53
C LEU A 194 9.46 -7.11 4.82
N LEU A 195 9.92 -6.32 3.86
CA LEU A 195 11.19 -6.53 3.17
C LEU A 195 12.38 -6.50 4.15
N GLY A 196 12.43 -5.49 5.04
CA GLY A 196 13.47 -5.37 6.06
C GLY A 196 13.53 -6.57 7.00
N GLN A 197 12.37 -7.14 7.39
CA GLN A 197 12.31 -8.36 8.19
C GLN A 197 12.89 -9.58 7.45
N LEU A 198 12.59 -9.74 6.16
CA LEU A 198 13.15 -10.84 5.35
C LEU A 198 14.66 -10.71 5.23
N ILE A 199 15.17 -9.51 4.90
CA ILE A 199 16.61 -9.25 4.77
C ILE A 199 17.31 -9.52 6.11
N GLY A 200 16.74 -9.06 7.23
CA GLY A 200 17.27 -9.32 8.58
C GLY A 200 17.35 -10.81 8.90
N LYS A 201 16.28 -11.56 8.66
CA LYS A 201 16.26 -13.02 8.87
C LYS A 201 17.33 -13.74 8.05
N ARG A 202 17.50 -13.37 6.77
CA ARG A 202 18.53 -13.95 5.90
C ARG A 202 19.96 -13.61 6.37
N ALA A 203 20.18 -12.38 6.82
CA ALA A 203 21.46 -11.98 7.39
C ALA A 203 21.79 -12.77 8.66
N GLU A 204 20.83 -12.96 9.56
CA GLU A 204 20.99 -13.80 10.77
C GLU A 204 21.27 -15.26 10.42
N ALA A 205 20.54 -15.84 9.45
CA ALA A 205 20.77 -17.22 9.00
C ALA A 205 22.17 -17.41 8.39
N LYS A 206 22.61 -16.47 7.55
CA LYS A 206 23.98 -16.48 6.98
C LYS A 206 25.06 -16.36 8.06
N ALA A 207 24.86 -15.48 9.03
CA ALA A 207 25.79 -15.31 10.15
C ALA A 207 25.87 -16.59 11.01
N LYS A 208 24.74 -17.24 11.28
CA LYS A 208 24.68 -18.51 12.00
C LYS A 208 25.38 -19.64 11.23
N ALA A 209 25.12 -19.79 9.94
CA ALA A 209 25.76 -20.80 9.10
C ALA A 209 27.29 -20.60 9.03
N ALA A 210 27.72 -19.33 8.89
CA ALA A 210 29.16 -19.01 8.92
C ALA A 210 29.83 -19.37 10.26
N ALA A 211 29.15 -19.11 11.38
CA ALA A 211 29.66 -19.50 12.72
C ALA A 211 29.71 -21.02 12.88
N GLU A 212 28.72 -21.76 12.41
CA GLU A 212 28.69 -23.23 12.43
C GLU A 212 29.82 -23.83 11.55
N GLN A 213 30.06 -23.27 10.35
CA GLN A 213 31.16 -23.67 9.48
C GLN A 213 32.54 -23.41 10.12
N ALA A 214 32.73 -22.25 10.75
CA ALA A 214 33.96 -21.94 11.47
C ALA A 214 34.19 -22.89 12.63
N ALA A 215 33.15 -23.26 13.38
CA ALA A 215 33.22 -24.24 14.46
C ALA A 215 33.55 -25.66 13.94
N ALA A 216 32.97 -26.07 12.81
CA ALA A 216 33.26 -27.37 12.18
C ALA A 216 34.69 -27.46 11.63
N GLN A 217 35.23 -26.39 11.06
CA GLN A 217 36.62 -26.33 10.59
C GLN A 217 37.62 -26.37 11.74
N ALA A 218 37.27 -25.79 12.89
CA ALA A 218 38.10 -25.85 14.10
C ALA A 218 38.18 -27.27 14.73
N GLN A 219 37.23 -28.15 14.41
CA GLN A 219 37.17 -29.55 14.89
C GLN A 219 37.87 -30.56 13.95
N SER A 220 38.40 -30.16 12.80
CA SER A 220 39.14 -31.05 11.91
C SER A 220 40.54 -31.35 12.50
N PRO A 221 40.95 -32.62 12.66
CA PRO A 221 42.22 -32.96 13.27
C PRO A 221 43.38 -32.71 12.29
N GLN A 222 43.94 -31.53 12.31
CA GLN A 222 45.25 -31.30 11.69
C GLN A 222 46.31 -31.11 12.77
N GLY A 223 47.17 -32.14 12.89
CA GLY A 223 48.53 -32.03 13.33
C GLY A 223 48.78 -31.71 14.82
N GLN A 224 49.34 -32.68 15.51
CA GLN A 224 49.94 -32.60 16.84
C GLN A 224 50.47 -31.20 17.19
N ALA A 225 49.88 -30.61 18.22
CA ALA A 225 50.44 -29.43 18.87
C ALA A 225 51.69 -29.82 19.67
N PRO A 226 52.78 -29.06 19.65
CA PRO A 226 53.90 -29.24 20.56
C PRO A 226 53.46 -28.81 21.97
N ALA A 227 53.56 -29.76 22.90
CA ALA A 227 53.43 -29.50 24.33
C ALA A 227 54.62 -28.66 24.81
N SER A 228 54.36 -27.40 25.12
CA SER A 228 54.99 -26.62 26.20
C SER A 228 54.64 -25.14 26.09
N ALA A 229 53.70 -24.69 26.87
CA ALA A 229 53.64 -23.28 27.28
C ALA A 229 53.16 -23.20 28.70
N GLN A 230 53.98 -22.56 29.48
CA GLN A 230 53.91 -22.32 30.92
C GLN A 230 52.66 -21.58 31.30
N ALA A 231 52.17 -21.85 32.50
CA ALA A 231 51.06 -21.14 33.13
C ALA A 231 51.38 -19.66 33.33
N ASP A 232 50.80 -18.78 32.51
CA ASP A 232 50.74 -17.36 32.75
C ASP A 232 49.41 -16.79 32.32
N ASP A 233 48.70 -16.26 33.33
CA ASP A 233 47.54 -15.36 33.22
C ASP A 233 46.33 -15.87 32.40
N LYS A 234 45.52 -16.73 33.02
CA LYS A 234 44.27 -17.28 32.43
C LYS A 234 43.23 -16.24 32.00
N ASP A 235 43.42 -14.98 32.33
CA ASP A 235 42.52 -13.88 32.06
C ASP A 235 42.91 -13.00 30.85
N LYS A 236 44.06 -13.32 30.21
CA LYS A 236 44.51 -12.62 29.00
C LYS A 236 44.13 -13.37 27.72
N PRO A 237 43.63 -12.67 26.68
CA PRO A 237 43.35 -13.33 25.40
C PRO A 237 44.64 -13.78 24.72
N THR A 238 44.67 -15.00 24.20
CA THR A 238 45.78 -15.50 23.38
C THR A 238 45.70 -14.94 21.96
N GLU A 239 46.80 -14.96 21.21
CA GLU A 239 46.84 -14.53 19.82
C GLU A 239 45.86 -15.33 18.94
N ALA A 240 45.67 -16.61 19.20
CA ALA A 240 44.69 -17.46 18.54
C ALA A 240 43.26 -17.00 18.80
N MET A 241 42.92 -16.59 20.03
CA MET A 241 41.62 -16.06 20.40
C MET A 241 41.33 -14.71 19.70
N LEU A 242 42.30 -13.82 19.66
CA LEU A 242 42.25 -12.54 18.99
C LEU A 242 42.00 -12.69 17.46
N ASN A 243 42.74 -13.62 16.83
CA ASN A 243 42.62 -13.88 15.41
C ASN A 243 41.26 -14.51 15.06
N ALA A 244 40.76 -15.42 15.87
CA ALA A 244 39.43 -16.00 15.72
C ALA A 244 38.32 -14.96 15.86
N ALA A 245 38.41 -14.08 16.87
CA ALA A 245 37.47 -12.98 17.06
C ALA A 245 37.46 -12.01 15.88
N LYS A 246 38.66 -11.56 15.43
CA LYS A 246 38.79 -10.65 14.29
C LYS A 246 38.23 -11.24 13.00
N SER A 247 38.50 -12.51 12.72
CA SER A 247 37.97 -13.21 11.54
C SER A 247 36.44 -13.29 11.56
N ALA A 248 35.88 -13.66 12.72
CA ALA A 248 34.42 -13.74 12.87
C ALA A 248 33.73 -12.37 12.80
N VAL A 249 34.33 -11.33 13.39
CA VAL A 249 33.84 -9.94 13.26
C VAL A 249 33.84 -9.50 11.80
N ALA A 250 34.96 -9.72 11.09
CA ALA A 250 35.04 -9.32 9.67
C ALA A 250 34.03 -10.04 8.78
N GLN A 251 33.82 -11.34 8.99
CA GLN A 251 32.86 -12.15 8.23
C GLN A 251 31.40 -11.73 8.53
N ALA A 252 31.04 -11.59 9.80
CA ALA A 252 29.71 -11.22 10.21
C ALA A 252 29.37 -9.77 9.79
N SER A 253 30.33 -8.83 9.88
CA SER A 253 30.16 -7.45 9.42
C SER A 253 30.06 -7.36 7.90
N ALA A 254 30.86 -8.12 7.15
CA ALA A 254 30.74 -8.20 5.69
C ALA A 254 29.41 -8.80 5.22
N ALA A 255 28.80 -9.66 6.06
CA ALA A 255 27.46 -10.21 5.83
C ALA A 255 26.32 -9.25 6.25
N GLY A 256 26.62 -8.04 6.76
CA GLY A 256 25.62 -7.08 7.21
C GLY A 256 24.89 -7.48 8.50
N ALA A 257 25.50 -8.34 9.33
CA ALA A 257 24.86 -8.79 10.56
C ALA A 257 24.73 -7.65 11.58
N PRO A 258 23.65 -7.58 12.37
CA PRO A 258 23.49 -6.60 13.44
C PRO A 258 24.57 -6.79 14.52
N GLU A 259 24.93 -5.72 15.24
CA GLU A 259 26.03 -5.69 16.21
C GLU A 259 25.97 -6.83 17.24
N ALA A 260 24.78 -7.17 17.73
CA ALA A 260 24.58 -8.28 18.66
C ALA A 260 24.97 -9.64 18.03
N ALA A 261 24.68 -9.86 16.76
CA ALA A 261 25.03 -11.08 16.03
C ALA A 261 26.54 -11.13 15.72
N VAL A 262 27.14 -9.99 15.39
CA VAL A 262 28.62 -9.88 15.22
C VAL A 262 29.36 -10.24 16.50
N LYS A 263 28.90 -9.72 17.64
CA LYS A 263 29.44 -10.02 18.95
C LYS A 263 29.29 -11.52 19.28
N ALA A 264 28.11 -12.10 19.08
CA ALA A 264 27.85 -13.52 19.33
C ALA A 264 28.72 -14.46 18.45
N ALA A 265 28.94 -14.09 17.18
CA ALA A 265 29.80 -14.81 16.26
C ALA A 265 31.26 -14.78 16.72
N ALA A 266 31.74 -13.63 17.19
CA ALA A 266 33.08 -13.47 17.73
C ALA A 266 33.29 -14.29 19.02
N GLU A 267 32.32 -14.26 19.95
CA GLU A 267 32.35 -15.09 21.19
C GLU A 267 32.39 -16.59 20.87
N GLY A 268 31.56 -17.05 19.94
CA GLY A 268 31.52 -18.43 19.46
C GLY A 268 32.84 -18.88 18.86
N ALA A 269 33.47 -18.06 18.01
CA ALA A 269 34.76 -18.34 17.39
C ALA A 269 35.89 -18.42 18.42
N VAL A 270 35.91 -17.52 19.41
CA VAL A 270 36.89 -17.54 20.48
C VAL A 270 36.76 -18.82 21.33
N ARG A 271 35.52 -19.20 21.70
CA ARG A 271 35.29 -20.43 22.50
C ARG A 271 35.64 -21.71 21.73
N SER A 272 35.55 -21.71 20.40
CA SER A 272 35.89 -22.86 19.57
C SER A 272 37.38 -23.12 19.50
N VAL A 273 38.24 -22.10 19.56
CA VAL A 273 39.71 -22.24 19.52
C VAL A 273 40.35 -22.31 20.88
N ALA A 274 39.64 -21.95 21.94
CA ALA A 274 40.12 -21.93 23.33
C ALA A 274 39.05 -22.49 24.29
N ALA A 275 38.75 -23.78 24.11
CA ALA A 275 37.82 -24.50 25.00
C ALA A 275 38.35 -24.50 26.43
N GLY A 276 37.64 -23.85 27.37
CA GLY A 276 38.05 -23.68 28.76
C GLY A 276 38.71 -22.33 29.07
N ALA A 277 38.77 -21.39 28.14
CA ALA A 277 39.15 -20.00 28.42
C ALA A 277 38.22 -19.36 29.44
N SER A 278 38.74 -18.47 30.29
CA SER A 278 37.88 -17.71 31.21
C SER A 278 36.95 -16.77 30.44
N ASP A 279 35.76 -16.51 30.97
CA ASP A 279 34.81 -15.56 30.35
C ASP A 279 35.44 -14.18 30.15
N LYS A 280 36.35 -13.79 31.06
CA LYS A 280 37.08 -12.53 30.99
C LYS A 280 38.07 -12.48 29.82
N ALA A 281 38.76 -13.59 29.53
CA ALA A 281 39.64 -13.69 28.38
C ALA A 281 38.87 -13.71 27.05
N VAL A 282 37.69 -14.37 27.00
CA VAL A 282 36.79 -14.36 25.84
C VAL A 282 36.27 -12.95 25.58
N GLU A 283 35.78 -12.27 26.60
CA GLU A 283 35.27 -10.90 26.49
C GLU A 283 36.37 -9.92 26.06
N ALA A 284 37.59 -10.04 26.58
CA ALA A 284 38.73 -9.21 26.20
C ALA A 284 39.11 -9.40 24.70
N ALA A 285 39.07 -10.64 24.20
CA ALA A 285 39.34 -10.94 22.79
C ALA A 285 38.29 -10.35 21.86
N VAL A 286 37.01 -10.46 22.24
CA VAL A 286 35.90 -9.92 21.48
C VAL A 286 35.93 -8.39 21.45
N GLN A 287 36.13 -7.74 22.59
CA GLN A 287 36.26 -6.28 22.67
C GLN A 287 37.46 -5.77 21.88
N ALA A 288 38.58 -6.43 21.88
CA ALA A 288 39.75 -6.05 21.07
C ALA A 288 39.50 -6.21 19.56
N ALA A 289 38.63 -7.15 19.17
CA ALA A 289 38.26 -7.35 17.77
C ALA A 289 37.20 -6.31 17.29
N LEU A 290 36.25 -5.94 18.14
CA LEU A 290 35.25 -4.93 17.86
C LEU A 290 35.79 -3.49 17.93
N GLY A 291 36.79 -3.23 18.78
CA GLY A 291 37.41 -1.91 18.99
C GLY A 291 38.53 -1.53 18.00
N GLY A 292 38.75 -2.31 16.96
CA GLY A 292 39.89 -2.15 16.03
C GLY A 292 39.87 -0.95 15.08
N ASP A 293 38.84 -0.08 15.05
CA ASP A 293 38.78 1.12 14.18
C ASP A 293 37.94 2.27 14.75
N ALA A 294 38.16 2.66 16.00
CA ALA A 294 37.48 3.83 16.58
C ALA A 294 38.32 5.12 16.55
N SER A 295 39.30 5.28 15.64
CA SER A 295 40.13 6.48 15.59
C SER A 295 40.09 7.29 14.29
N ALA A 296 39.06 7.10 13.43
CA ALA A 296 38.95 7.82 12.17
C ALA A 296 37.56 8.43 11.89
N ALA A 297 36.77 8.77 12.91
CA ALA A 297 35.47 9.43 12.70
C ALA A 297 35.13 10.45 13.79
N GLU A 298 36.07 11.36 14.11
CA GLU A 298 35.76 12.60 14.84
C GLU A 298 36.39 13.78 14.09
N GLU A 299 35.70 14.22 13.04
CA GLU A 299 35.74 15.60 12.52
C GLU A 299 34.76 15.68 11.34
N THR A 300 33.54 16.08 11.64
CA THR A 300 32.68 16.97 10.82
C THR A 300 31.21 16.81 11.26
N THR A 301 30.78 17.64 12.19
CA THR A 301 29.42 18.19 12.20
C THR A 301 29.35 19.36 13.18
N LYS A 302 29.47 20.54 12.62
CA LYS A 302 28.93 21.78 13.21
C LYS A 302 28.46 22.63 12.06
N ALA A 303 27.14 22.74 11.91
CA ALA A 303 26.39 23.90 11.38
C ALA A 303 24.93 23.48 11.27
N GLU A 304 24.20 24.04 12.09
CA GLU A 304 23.17 25.11 12.04
C GLU A 304 21.75 24.59 12.02
N ALA A 305 21.12 24.89 13.14
CA ALA A 305 19.66 24.83 13.35
C ALA A 305 18.97 25.98 12.59
N ALA A 306 17.86 25.71 11.95
CA ALA A 306 16.81 26.69 11.70
C ALA A 306 15.45 26.05 11.92
N GLU A 307 14.66 26.70 12.76
CA GLU A 307 13.27 26.42 13.10
C GLU A 307 12.35 26.53 11.89
N GLU A 308 11.32 25.66 11.78
CA GLU A 308 9.94 26.15 11.62
C GLU A 308 8.89 25.03 11.74
N THR A 309 8.07 25.22 12.73
CA THR A 309 6.62 24.99 12.99
C THR A 309 5.85 23.87 12.25
N THR A 310 5.45 22.93 13.10
CA THR A 310 4.14 22.27 13.33
C THR A 310 3.13 22.14 12.18
N HIS A 311 2.79 20.88 11.85
CA HIS A 311 1.39 20.41 11.83
C HIS A 311 1.34 18.88 11.96
N GLY A 312 0.38 18.41 12.77
CA GLY A 312 0.18 17.10 13.33
C GLY A 312 0.50 15.89 12.49
N GLY A 313 1.45 15.08 12.94
CA GLY A 313 1.71 13.72 12.49
C GLY A 313 0.89 12.70 13.29
N PRO A 314 0.67 11.49 12.75
CA PRO A 314 0.01 10.39 13.44
C PRO A 314 0.85 9.86 14.60
N PRO A 315 0.26 9.06 15.52
CA PRO A 315 0.84 8.79 16.84
C PRO A 315 2.14 7.98 16.76
N GLU A 316 3.14 8.49 17.47
CA GLU A 316 4.37 7.74 17.80
C GLU A 316 4.04 6.62 18.78
N GLY A 317 4.45 5.42 18.44
CA GLY A 317 4.44 4.29 19.35
C GLY A 317 4.76 2.97 18.70
N ALA A 318 6.05 2.63 18.54
CA ALA A 318 6.67 1.35 18.89
C ALA A 318 8.06 1.21 18.27
N GLY A 319 9.06 0.90 19.11
CA GLY A 319 10.28 0.21 18.70
C GLY A 319 11.54 1.07 18.56
N GLN A 320 12.20 1.29 19.69
CA GLN A 320 13.59 1.74 19.73
C GLN A 320 14.53 0.62 19.23
N GLY A 321 15.51 0.99 18.40
CA GLY A 321 16.82 0.32 18.35
C GLY A 321 16.99 -0.71 17.24
N GLY A 322 17.16 -0.27 16.00
CA GLY A 322 17.87 -0.99 14.96
C GLY A 322 18.40 0.05 13.97
N ALA A 323 19.67 -0.01 13.60
CA ALA A 323 20.16 0.77 12.47
C ALA A 323 19.19 0.55 11.29
N SER A 324 18.57 1.60 10.80
CA SER A 324 17.61 1.49 9.69
C SER A 324 18.42 1.05 8.46
N MET A 325 18.22 -0.21 8.09
CA MET A 325 18.79 -0.72 6.83
C MET A 325 18.24 0.14 5.68
N ASP A 326 19.11 0.71 4.89
CA ASP A 326 18.68 1.47 3.71
C ASP A 326 18.13 0.50 2.65
N ILE A 327 16.81 0.42 2.60
CA ILE A 327 16.05 -0.39 1.63
C ILE A 327 15.57 0.44 0.44
N SER A 328 15.95 1.71 0.34
CA SER A 328 15.51 2.61 -0.74
C SER A 328 15.91 2.10 -2.13
N SER A 329 17.05 1.42 -2.22
CA SER A 329 17.57 0.80 -3.45
C SER A 329 16.69 -0.31 -4.03
N TYR A 330 15.77 -0.88 -3.24
CA TYR A 330 14.80 -1.88 -3.71
C TYR A 330 13.57 -1.27 -4.38
N PHE A 331 13.44 0.06 -4.42
CA PHE A 331 12.28 0.72 -5.02
C PHE A 331 12.70 1.56 -6.22
N ILE A 332 12.02 1.35 -7.34
CA ILE A 332 12.14 2.14 -8.56
C ILE A 332 10.81 2.87 -8.78
N GLU A 333 10.84 4.19 -8.82
CA GLU A 333 9.66 4.99 -9.09
C GLU A 333 9.68 5.43 -10.54
N GLY A 334 8.72 4.93 -11.33
CA GLY A 334 8.50 5.32 -12.71
C GLY A 334 7.83 6.69 -12.82
N GLN A 335 7.75 7.19 -14.05
CA GLN A 335 7.07 8.45 -14.34
C GLN A 335 5.58 8.37 -14.05
N ARG A 336 4.96 9.52 -13.78
CA ARG A 336 3.49 9.64 -13.65
C ARG A 336 2.85 9.59 -15.02
N CYS A 337 1.92 8.64 -15.22
CA CYS A 337 1.28 8.37 -16.51
C CYS A 337 -0.20 8.76 -16.50
N GLY A 338 -0.62 9.59 -17.46
CA GLY A 338 -2.02 10.02 -17.60
C GLY A 338 -2.86 9.11 -18.51
N THR A 339 -2.22 8.28 -19.32
CA THR A 339 -2.88 7.39 -20.29
C THR A 339 -2.33 5.97 -20.21
N GLN A 340 -3.06 5.00 -20.78
CA GLN A 340 -2.62 3.63 -20.88
C GLN A 340 -1.35 3.50 -21.74
N GLU A 341 -1.26 4.22 -22.87
CA GLU A 341 -0.08 4.22 -23.72
C GLU A 341 1.17 4.70 -22.98
N ALA A 342 1.05 5.83 -22.25
CA ALA A 342 2.18 6.33 -21.48
C ALA A 342 2.63 5.33 -20.41
N ALA A 343 1.70 4.64 -19.78
CA ALA A 343 1.99 3.62 -18.78
C ALA A 343 2.63 2.35 -19.39
N TYR A 344 2.19 1.95 -20.58
CA TYR A 344 2.80 0.86 -21.33
C TYR A 344 4.26 1.15 -21.70
N GLU A 345 4.55 2.33 -22.26
CA GLU A 345 5.92 2.72 -22.61
C GLU A 345 6.81 2.83 -21.35
N GLU A 346 6.31 3.38 -20.25
CA GLU A 346 7.06 3.46 -19.00
C GLU A 346 7.32 2.07 -18.40
N ALA A 347 6.32 1.19 -18.37
CA ALA A 347 6.47 -0.18 -17.88
C ALA A 347 7.50 -0.96 -18.71
N LYS A 348 7.40 -0.89 -20.04
CA LYS A 348 8.33 -1.52 -20.96
C LYS A 348 9.76 -1.04 -20.77
N LYS A 349 9.95 0.28 -20.62
CA LYS A 349 11.24 0.88 -20.31
C LYS A 349 11.81 0.36 -19.01
N LEU A 350 11.04 0.44 -17.90
CA LEU A 350 11.48 -0.02 -16.57
C LEU A 350 11.91 -1.48 -16.60
N LEU A 351 11.10 -2.36 -17.21
CA LEU A 351 11.34 -3.80 -17.26
C LEU A 351 12.52 -4.17 -18.15
N THR A 352 12.80 -3.40 -19.20
CA THR A 352 13.96 -3.65 -20.09
C THR A 352 15.27 -3.09 -19.53
N GLU A 353 15.21 -1.97 -18.78
CA GLU A 353 16.39 -1.34 -18.19
C GLU A 353 16.80 -1.99 -16.85
N ASN A 354 15.89 -2.70 -16.17
CA ASN A 354 16.10 -3.27 -14.83
C ASN A 354 15.63 -4.72 -14.76
N SER A 355 16.51 -5.65 -15.09
CA SER A 355 16.22 -7.09 -15.09
C SER A 355 16.01 -7.70 -13.69
N ASP A 356 16.24 -6.94 -12.64
CA ASP A 356 16.06 -7.32 -11.23
C ASP A 356 14.72 -6.83 -10.62
N ILE A 357 13.81 -6.32 -11.44
CA ILE A 357 12.42 -6.06 -11.00
C ILE A 357 11.69 -7.40 -10.85
N SER A 358 11.06 -7.59 -9.69
CA SER A 358 10.23 -8.75 -9.39
C SER A 358 8.79 -8.39 -9.06
N ILE A 359 8.51 -7.12 -8.76
CA ILE A 359 7.16 -6.61 -8.52
C ILE A 359 6.94 -5.36 -9.34
N LEU A 360 5.79 -5.27 -10.00
CA LEU A 360 5.30 -4.08 -10.68
C LEU A 360 3.98 -3.65 -10.05
N TYR A 361 3.99 -2.53 -9.31
CA TYR A 361 2.82 -1.94 -8.69
C TYR A 361 2.30 -0.75 -9.47
N THR A 362 0.99 -0.70 -9.71
CA THR A 362 0.30 0.37 -10.44
C THR A 362 -0.84 0.96 -9.64
N THR A 363 -1.26 2.19 -9.94
CA THR A 363 -2.11 2.95 -9.04
C THR A 363 -3.52 3.29 -9.55
N ASN A 364 -3.86 2.97 -10.81
CA ASN A 364 -5.20 3.09 -11.38
C ASN A 364 -5.35 2.22 -12.63
N THR A 365 -6.54 2.16 -13.23
CA THR A 365 -6.85 1.36 -14.42
C THR A 365 -5.89 1.62 -15.58
N ASN A 366 -5.63 2.89 -15.95
CA ASN A 366 -4.73 3.21 -17.07
C ASN A 366 -3.32 2.68 -16.84
N THR A 367 -2.78 2.87 -15.63
CA THR A 367 -1.44 2.39 -15.30
C THR A 367 -1.41 0.86 -15.19
N THR A 368 -2.48 0.22 -14.71
CA THR A 368 -2.59 -1.24 -14.63
C THR A 368 -2.66 -1.86 -16.03
N LEU A 369 -3.53 -1.37 -16.90
CA LEU A 369 -3.68 -1.90 -18.25
C LEU A 369 -2.41 -1.73 -19.09
N GLY A 370 -1.75 -0.56 -19.00
CA GLY A 370 -0.49 -0.33 -19.70
C GLY A 370 0.62 -1.25 -19.21
N ALA A 371 0.74 -1.44 -17.89
CA ALA A 371 1.70 -2.37 -17.29
C ALA A 371 1.44 -3.81 -17.71
N CYS A 372 0.19 -4.30 -17.65
CA CYS A 372 -0.18 -5.64 -18.09
C CYS A 372 0.13 -5.88 -19.57
N GLN A 373 -0.11 -4.89 -20.43
CA GLN A 373 0.24 -4.97 -21.85
C GLN A 373 1.74 -5.12 -22.05
N ALA A 374 2.58 -4.41 -21.29
CA ALA A 374 4.04 -4.54 -21.35
C ALA A 374 4.51 -5.93 -20.86
N ILE A 375 3.94 -6.43 -19.76
CA ILE A 375 4.22 -7.76 -19.21
C ILE A 375 3.88 -8.86 -20.22
N GLU A 376 2.72 -8.76 -20.87
CA GLU A 376 2.29 -9.73 -21.90
C GLU A 376 3.20 -9.70 -23.12
N GLU A 377 3.56 -8.51 -23.64
CA GLU A 377 4.44 -8.37 -24.80
C GLU A 377 5.86 -8.87 -24.53
N LEU A 378 6.37 -8.67 -23.30
CA LEU A 378 7.72 -9.10 -22.90
C LEU A 378 7.77 -10.55 -22.41
N ASP A 379 6.63 -11.25 -22.35
CA ASP A 379 6.51 -12.64 -21.86
C ASP A 379 7.03 -12.80 -20.40
N LEU A 380 6.66 -11.85 -19.52
CA LEU A 380 7.15 -11.77 -18.15
C LEU A 380 6.11 -12.14 -17.07
N ALA A 381 4.92 -12.64 -17.47
CA ALA A 381 3.83 -12.95 -16.55
C ALA A 381 4.20 -13.96 -15.45
N ASP A 382 5.05 -14.95 -15.76
CA ASP A 382 5.51 -15.95 -14.79
C ASP A 382 6.70 -15.47 -13.93
N SER A 383 7.27 -14.28 -14.23
CA SER A 383 8.50 -13.79 -13.59
C SER A 383 8.30 -12.54 -12.74
N ILE A 384 7.27 -11.76 -13.02
CA ILE A 384 6.99 -10.47 -12.36
C ILE A 384 5.63 -10.53 -11.68
N THR A 385 5.60 -10.28 -10.38
CA THR A 385 4.34 -10.10 -9.65
C THR A 385 3.72 -8.75 -9.99
N VAL A 386 2.57 -8.75 -10.66
CA VAL A 386 1.87 -7.52 -11.08
C VAL A 386 0.71 -7.23 -10.14
N VAL A 387 0.72 -6.05 -9.51
CA VAL A 387 -0.33 -5.60 -8.58
C VAL A 387 -0.97 -4.34 -9.12
N GLY A 388 -2.27 -4.42 -9.41
CA GLY A 388 -3.06 -3.37 -10.02
C GLY A 388 -3.95 -2.60 -9.06
N PHE A 389 -4.76 -1.71 -9.64
CA PHE A 389 -5.75 -0.91 -8.94
C PHE A 389 -6.98 -0.68 -9.82
N ASN A 390 -8.17 -0.96 -9.30
CA ASN A 390 -9.51 -0.99 -9.89
C ASN A 390 -9.87 -2.37 -10.52
N SER A 391 -10.97 -2.41 -11.29
CA SER A 391 -11.58 -3.66 -11.79
C SER A 391 -12.23 -3.48 -13.15
N ASP A 392 -11.52 -2.81 -14.07
CA ASP A 392 -11.98 -2.75 -15.46
C ASP A 392 -12.13 -4.15 -16.05
N GLU A 393 -13.00 -4.33 -17.04
CA GLU A 393 -13.26 -5.64 -17.66
C GLU A 393 -11.97 -6.28 -18.19
N GLN A 394 -11.05 -5.47 -18.71
CA GLN A 394 -9.78 -5.96 -19.22
C GLN A 394 -8.81 -6.34 -18.07
N GLU A 395 -8.81 -5.60 -16.95
CA GLU A 395 -8.08 -5.97 -15.73
C GLU A 395 -8.56 -7.34 -15.22
N LEU A 396 -9.88 -7.58 -15.21
CA LEU A 396 -10.44 -8.88 -14.79
C LEU A 396 -10.06 -10.02 -15.76
N LYS A 397 -9.88 -9.74 -17.06
CA LYS A 397 -9.34 -10.72 -18.02
C LYS A 397 -7.88 -11.02 -17.73
N TYR A 398 -7.07 -10.02 -17.41
CA TYR A 398 -5.67 -10.20 -17.05
C TYR A 398 -5.49 -10.99 -15.73
N ILE A 399 -6.38 -10.81 -14.75
CA ILE A 399 -6.40 -11.68 -13.56
C ILE A 399 -6.66 -13.14 -13.94
N LYS A 400 -7.61 -13.39 -14.84
CA LYS A 400 -7.98 -14.75 -15.26
C LYS A 400 -6.90 -15.42 -16.12
N SER A 401 -6.14 -14.65 -16.88
CA SER A 401 -5.02 -15.16 -17.68
C SER A 401 -3.70 -15.28 -16.92
N GLY A 402 -3.60 -14.72 -15.70
CA GLY A 402 -2.39 -14.74 -14.88
C GLY A 402 -1.39 -13.63 -15.20
N VAL A 403 -1.71 -12.67 -16.07
CA VAL A 403 -0.87 -11.50 -16.36
C VAL A 403 -0.93 -10.48 -15.20
N LEU A 404 -2.06 -10.39 -14.53
CA LEU A 404 -2.28 -9.58 -13.35
C LEU A 404 -2.52 -10.51 -12.15
N ASP A 405 -1.62 -10.54 -11.18
CA ASP A 405 -1.74 -11.41 -9.99
C ASP A 405 -2.89 -11.00 -9.09
N GLY A 406 -3.18 -9.71 -9.06
CA GLY A 406 -4.34 -9.20 -8.37
C GLY A 406 -4.40 -7.69 -8.37
N THR A 407 -5.54 -7.19 -7.93
CA THR A 407 -5.86 -5.76 -7.94
C THR A 407 -6.57 -5.33 -6.67
N ILE A 408 -6.46 -4.04 -6.36
CA ILE A 408 -7.23 -3.38 -5.31
C ILE A 408 -8.48 -2.78 -5.93
N ILE A 409 -9.64 -3.20 -5.48
CA ILE A 409 -10.89 -2.56 -5.88
C ILE A 409 -11.43 -1.65 -4.78
N GLN A 410 -12.00 -0.55 -5.22
CA GLN A 410 -12.83 0.34 -4.42
C GLN A 410 -14.30 -0.09 -4.56
N ASN A 411 -15.20 0.63 -3.92
CA ASN A 411 -16.64 0.43 -4.10
C ASN A 411 -17.26 1.65 -4.82
N PRO A 412 -17.12 1.76 -6.15
CA PRO A 412 -17.56 2.94 -6.90
C PRO A 412 -19.07 3.19 -6.79
N TYR A 413 -19.88 2.14 -6.79
CA TYR A 413 -21.32 2.28 -6.59
C TYR A 413 -21.64 2.97 -5.26
N ASN A 414 -21.07 2.48 -4.14
CA ASN A 414 -21.29 3.10 -2.84
C ASN A 414 -20.68 4.50 -2.73
N ILE A 415 -19.57 4.77 -3.40
CA ILE A 415 -18.98 6.12 -3.48
C ILE A 415 -20.00 7.08 -4.11
N GLY A 416 -20.62 6.70 -5.21
CA GLY A 416 -21.66 7.48 -5.87
C GLY A 416 -22.94 7.63 -5.04
N TYR A 417 -23.47 6.52 -4.55
CA TYR A 417 -24.71 6.47 -3.77
C TYR A 417 -24.60 7.28 -2.47
N ILE A 418 -23.58 7.01 -1.65
CA ILE A 418 -23.41 7.67 -0.36
C ILE A 418 -22.99 9.13 -0.52
N GLY A 419 -22.11 9.44 -1.49
CA GLY A 419 -21.72 10.80 -1.81
C GLY A 419 -22.93 11.66 -2.17
N THR A 420 -23.82 11.13 -3.00
CA THR A 420 -25.08 11.77 -3.40
C THR A 420 -26.03 11.91 -2.22
N ARG A 421 -26.19 10.88 -1.40
CA ARG A 421 -27.02 10.91 -0.20
C ARG A 421 -26.55 11.98 0.77
N TYR A 422 -25.25 12.12 0.99
CA TYR A 422 -24.68 13.18 1.84
C TYR A 422 -24.89 14.57 1.25
N ALA A 423 -24.77 14.72 -0.06
CA ALA A 423 -25.05 15.98 -0.75
C ALA A 423 -26.53 16.40 -0.59
N ILE A 424 -27.47 15.48 -0.73
CA ILE A 424 -28.90 15.70 -0.51
C ILE A 424 -29.15 16.10 0.94
N GLN A 425 -28.66 15.32 1.91
CA GLN A 425 -28.82 15.62 3.35
C GLN A 425 -28.27 17.00 3.72
N ALA A 426 -27.04 17.32 3.25
CA ALA A 426 -26.44 18.62 3.49
C ALA A 426 -27.25 19.77 2.85
N SER A 427 -27.83 19.56 1.67
CA SER A 427 -28.69 20.55 1.00
C SER A 427 -30.00 20.83 1.74
N GLN A 428 -30.48 19.86 2.53
CA GLN A 428 -31.64 19.97 3.40
C GLN A 428 -31.29 20.59 4.76
N GLY A 429 -30.01 20.91 5.03
CA GLY A 429 -29.54 21.46 6.29
C GLY A 429 -29.22 20.40 7.36
N ASN A 430 -29.24 19.13 7.00
CA ASN A 430 -28.86 18.04 7.90
C ASN A 430 -27.33 17.95 8.04
N GLY A 431 -26.85 17.57 9.23
CA GLY A 431 -25.44 17.27 9.44
C GLY A 431 -25.02 15.98 8.73
N VAL A 432 -23.83 15.99 8.15
CA VAL A 432 -23.20 14.81 7.56
C VAL A 432 -21.82 14.59 8.15
N THR A 433 -21.30 13.35 8.11
CA THR A 433 -19.94 13.05 8.54
C THR A 433 -18.95 13.74 7.59
N GLY A 434 -17.92 14.39 8.13
CA GLY A 434 -16.93 15.11 7.34
C GLY A 434 -16.09 14.22 6.43
N SER A 435 -15.98 12.92 6.73
CA SER A 435 -15.32 11.92 5.88
C SER A 435 -15.90 10.53 6.12
N LEU A 436 -16.11 9.77 5.03
CA LEU A 436 -16.49 8.35 5.08
C LEU A 436 -15.55 7.55 4.20
N ASP A 437 -14.92 6.54 4.80
CA ASP A 437 -14.15 5.54 4.07
C ASP A 437 -15.06 4.41 3.60
N THR A 438 -15.06 4.12 2.29
CA THR A 438 -15.82 3.03 1.68
C THR A 438 -15.04 1.71 1.67
N GLY A 439 -13.80 1.70 2.17
CA GLY A 439 -12.91 0.55 2.18
C GLY A 439 -12.37 0.17 0.80
N VAL A 440 -11.49 -0.81 0.81
CA VAL A 440 -10.92 -1.43 -0.39
C VAL A 440 -10.90 -2.96 -0.22
N THR A 441 -10.92 -3.68 -1.34
CA THR A 441 -10.91 -5.15 -1.35
C THR A 441 -9.83 -5.65 -2.32
N TRP A 442 -9.08 -6.66 -1.92
CA TRP A 442 -8.14 -7.38 -2.79
C TRP A 442 -8.87 -8.41 -3.63
N ILE A 443 -8.62 -8.40 -4.94
CA ILE A 443 -9.10 -9.41 -5.89
C ILE A 443 -7.92 -10.08 -6.59
N SER A 444 -8.01 -11.39 -6.77
CA SER A 444 -7.05 -12.23 -7.48
C SER A 444 -7.78 -13.40 -8.13
N ALA A 445 -7.11 -14.22 -8.91
CA ALA A 445 -7.69 -15.44 -9.47
C ALA A 445 -8.26 -16.40 -8.40
N LYS A 446 -7.76 -16.31 -7.15
CA LYS A 446 -8.20 -17.16 -6.05
C LYS A 446 -9.58 -16.83 -5.52
N ASN A 447 -10.02 -15.56 -5.57
CA ASN A 447 -11.27 -15.10 -4.96
C ASN A 447 -12.22 -14.36 -5.91
N ILE A 448 -11.84 -14.13 -7.16
CA ILE A 448 -12.66 -13.38 -8.13
C ILE A 448 -14.06 -13.97 -8.33
N ASN A 449 -14.24 -15.26 -8.07
CA ASN A 449 -15.54 -15.97 -8.22
C ASN A 449 -16.33 -16.07 -6.90
N ASP A 450 -15.85 -15.53 -5.79
CA ASP A 450 -16.57 -15.53 -4.52
C ASP A 450 -17.81 -14.65 -4.63
N ASP A 451 -18.93 -15.09 -4.04
CA ASP A 451 -20.22 -14.39 -4.13
C ASP A 451 -20.12 -12.91 -3.72
N ILE A 452 -19.39 -12.61 -2.64
CA ILE A 452 -19.19 -11.24 -2.16
C ILE A 452 -18.41 -10.41 -3.17
N ILE A 453 -17.37 -10.99 -3.78
CA ILE A 453 -16.58 -10.29 -4.81
C ILE A 453 -17.42 -10.05 -6.06
N GLN A 454 -18.23 -11.03 -6.47
CA GLN A 454 -19.14 -10.88 -7.61
C GLN A 454 -20.18 -9.77 -7.37
N LEU A 455 -20.66 -9.57 -6.13
CA LEU A 455 -21.55 -8.47 -5.77
C LEU A 455 -20.86 -7.10 -5.82
N LEU A 456 -19.57 -7.05 -5.47
CA LEU A 456 -18.77 -5.82 -5.57
C LEU A 456 -18.44 -5.45 -7.03
N LEU A 457 -18.19 -6.47 -7.86
CA LEU A 457 -17.86 -6.28 -9.28
C LEU A 457 -19.08 -5.98 -10.16
N TYR A 458 -20.26 -6.46 -9.76
CA TYR A 458 -21.48 -6.40 -10.55
C TYR A 458 -22.69 -6.09 -9.65
N PRO A 459 -22.77 -4.88 -9.06
CA PRO A 459 -23.82 -4.51 -8.11
C PRO A 459 -25.23 -4.56 -8.72
N GLU A 460 -25.35 -4.47 -10.06
CA GLU A 460 -26.63 -4.56 -10.77
C GLU A 460 -27.25 -5.97 -10.78
N ARG A 461 -26.53 -7.02 -10.29
CA ARG A 461 -27.02 -8.39 -10.23
C ARG A 461 -27.78 -8.72 -8.94
N VAL A 462 -27.90 -7.72 -8.05
CA VAL A 462 -28.68 -7.79 -6.80
C VAL A 462 -30.03 -7.11 -7.00
#